data_b7e8a292abfbae6671ee7666191d0d4f
#
_entry.id   b7e8a292abfbae6671ee7666191d0d4f
#
_cell.length_a   1.000
_cell.length_b   1.000
_cell.length_c   1.000
_cell.angle_alpha   90.00
_cell.angle_beta   90.00
_cell.angle_gamma   90.00
#
_symmetry.space_group_name_H-M   'P 1'
#
loop_
_entity.id
_entity.type
_entity.pdbx_description
1 polymer ?
#
loop_
_entity_poly.entity_id
_entity_poly.type
_entity_poly.pdbx_seq_one_letter_code
_entity_poly.pdbx_strand_id
1 'polypeptide(L)'
;MTKRTLYTLVFEFLLFIPNRGKAESVPNDSLVLDLQSVIQIAKTQSPSAQSARNSFLSAYWNYRYFRANYLPSITLSSSPYINKEVNKITQSDGTAMFIGQDQFGADLSLTINQNISFTGGSLFVKSRLNRLDEFQNKSTNYSASPISIGYQQSLFGYNSLKWDKLIEPIRFREAKKQYAETLELVSATACNYFFRLATAQMELDMARQNYASADTLYQMAQGRYSIGTITENEMLQLEINKLNEESNVMDAQISLQEQLQSVRSFLGLEQSTDIRLIIPDSVPQFSVPLDEAISLATENSPDPDFYKRIVTESKSSLANARANSGLKADLYLQFGLSQTGNELGTAYRNLMNQEYASVSIVLPILDWGRGKGRVRVAKSQLALIETQAEQGMNDFYQNIEKLVMQFNRQAHKVKIAKLTDKRANQRHTVARQLYIMGRNSILDLNSSINEKNAARRGHLSAMQTYWSLYYTIRSMTAYDFERKLPISEELPIE
;
A
#
# COMPACT_ATOMS: atom_id res chain seq x y z
N MET A 1 -1.60 -30.02 43.09
CA MET A 1 -2.60 -30.06 41.99
C MET A 1 -2.14 -31.11 41.00
N THR A 2 -2.91 -32.16 40.87
CA THR A 2 -2.57 -33.46 40.27
C THR A 2 -2.63 -33.40 38.72
N LYS A 3 -1.68 -34.12 38.10
CA LYS A 3 -1.47 -34.29 36.65
C LYS A 3 -2.71 -34.71 35.78
N ARG A 4 -3.91 -34.74 36.36
CA ARG A 4 -5.16 -35.16 35.67
C ARG A 4 -6.00 -34.04 35.10
N THR A 5 -5.72 -32.77 35.42
CA THR A 5 -6.51 -31.61 34.93
C THR A 5 -5.96 -30.94 33.67
N LEU A 6 -4.81 -31.38 33.15
CA LEU A 6 -4.19 -30.81 31.96
C LEU A 6 -4.56 -31.53 30.65
N TYR A 7 -5.12 -32.75 30.73
CA TYR A 7 -5.50 -33.53 29.53
C TYR A 7 -6.97 -33.36 29.09
N THR A 8 -7.80 -32.77 29.91
CA THR A 8 -9.24 -32.53 29.55
C THR A 8 -9.50 -31.25 28.79
N LEU A 9 -8.54 -30.31 28.75
CA LEU A 9 -8.69 -29.02 28.02
C LEU A 9 -8.20 -29.06 26.56
N VAL A 10 -7.55 -30.14 26.12
CA VAL A 10 -7.03 -30.31 24.76
C VAL A 10 -7.98 -31.12 23.85
N PHE A 11 -8.98 -31.80 24.41
CA PHE A 11 -9.84 -32.73 23.66
C PHE A 11 -11.21 -32.17 23.27
N GLU A 12 -11.62 -30.99 23.73
CA GLU A 12 -12.88 -30.34 23.35
C GLU A 12 -12.82 -29.39 22.15
N PHE A 13 -11.64 -29.21 21.51
CA PHE A 13 -11.50 -28.28 20.38
C PHE A 13 -11.53 -28.96 19.00
N LEU A 14 -11.91 -30.25 18.91
CA LEU A 14 -11.82 -31.03 17.66
C LEU A 14 -13.17 -31.57 17.11
N LEU A 15 -14.31 -31.00 17.51
CA LEU A 15 -15.61 -31.43 16.97
C LEU A 15 -16.53 -30.25 16.58
N PHE A 16 -16.02 -29.19 15.99
CA PHE A 16 -16.82 -28.25 15.20
C PHE A 16 -16.44 -28.40 13.73
N ILE A 17 -16.89 -29.47 13.09
CA ILE A 17 -16.99 -29.54 11.64
C ILE A 17 -18.26 -28.79 11.28
N PRO A 18 -18.23 -27.60 10.66
CA PRO A 18 -19.44 -27.00 10.14
C PRO A 18 -19.94 -27.90 9.01
N ASN A 19 -21.13 -28.41 9.19
CA ASN A 19 -21.93 -29.15 8.20
C ASN A 19 -21.96 -28.25 6.93
N ARG A 20 -21.24 -28.66 5.87
CA ARG A 20 -21.36 -28.04 4.56
C ARG A 20 -22.79 -28.30 4.08
N GLY A 21 -23.69 -27.37 4.36
CA GLY A 21 -24.92 -27.24 3.66
C GLY A 21 -24.61 -27.23 2.16
N LYS A 22 -25.30 -28.09 1.40
CA LYS A 22 -25.33 -28.03 -0.06
C LYS A 22 -25.67 -26.59 -0.42
N ALA A 23 -24.74 -25.92 -1.14
CA ALA A 23 -25.08 -24.66 -1.77
C ALA A 23 -26.23 -24.94 -2.74
N GLU A 24 -27.44 -24.50 -2.39
CA GLU A 24 -28.52 -24.35 -3.34
C GLU A 24 -27.97 -23.46 -4.45
N SER A 25 -28.09 -23.91 -5.69
CA SER A 25 -27.83 -23.15 -6.90
C SER A 25 -28.76 -21.93 -6.87
N VAL A 26 -28.23 -20.79 -6.43
CA VAL A 26 -28.91 -19.50 -6.58
C VAL A 26 -29.14 -19.30 -8.08
N PRO A 27 -30.36 -18.94 -8.51
CA PRO A 27 -30.63 -18.68 -9.91
C PRO A 27 -29.66 -17.60 -10.39
N ASN A 28 -29.18 -17.78 -11.62
CA ASN A 28 -28.18 -16.96 -12.28
C ASN A 28 -28.78 -15.57 -12.62
N ASP A 29 -29.17 -14.80 -11.58
CA ASP A 29 -29.58 -13.41 -11.76
C ASP A 29 -28.36 -12.60 -12.13
N SER A 30 -28.33 -12.09 -13.35
CA SER A 30 -27.27 -11.21 -13.81
C SER A 30 -27.20 -9.97 -12.91
N LEU A 31 -26.04 -9.72 -12.31
CA LEU A 31 -25.80 -8.54 -11.48
C LEU A 31 -25.78 -7.30 -12.36
N VAL A 32 -26.83 -6.50 -12.28
CA VAL A 32 -26.93 -5.24 -13.04
C VAL A 32 -26.26 -4.12 -12.26
N LEU A 33 -25.21 -3.54 -12.83
CA LEU A 33 -24.38 -2.53 -12.17
C LEU A 33 -24.30 -1.24 -13.02
N ASP A 34 -24.49 -0.11 -12.37
CA ASP A 34 -24.10 1.19 -12.89
C ASP A 34 -22.67 1.57 -12.45
N LEU A 35 -22.15 2.68 -12.95
CA LEU A 35 -20.79 3.13 -12.66
C LEU A 35 -20.57 3.37 -11.16
N GLN A 36 -21.55 3.93 -10.46
CA GLN A 36 -21.43 4.24 -9.03
C GLN A 36 -21.40 2.97 -8.18
N SER A 37 -22.23 2.00 -8.51
CA SER A 37 -22.25 0.68 -7.84
C SER A 37 -20.92 -0.04 -8.00
N VAL A 38 -20.33 -0.03 -9.21
CA VAL A 38 -19.01 -0.65 -9.45
C VAL A 38 -17.93 0.04 -8.62
N ILE A 39 -17.94 1.37 -8.54
CA ILE A 39 -16.99 2.12 -7.73
C ILE A 39 -17.16 1.82 -6.24
N GLN A 40 -18.41 1.75 -5.75
CA GLN A 40 -18.69 1.45 -4.34
C GLN A 40 -18.20 0.04 -3.97
N ILE A 41 -18.47 -0.96 -4.80
CA ILE A 41 -17.96 -2.32 -4.61
C ILE A 41 -16.43 -2.32 -4.63
N ALA A 42 -15.81 -1.61 -5.59
CA ALA A 42 -14.35 -1.54 -5.68
C ALA A 42 -13.72 -0.93 -4.42
N LYS A 43 -14.28 0.15 -3.88
CA LYS A 43 -13.78 0.81 -2.65
C LYS A 43 -13.94 -0.04 -1.40
N THR A 44 -14.95 -0.92 -1.35
CA THR A 44 -15.24 -1.72 -0.15
C THR A 44 -14.63 -3.11 -0.18
N GLN A 45 -14.63 -3.78 -1.32
CA GLN A 45 -14.33 -5.22 -1.41
C GLN A 45 -13.09 -5.56 -2.25
N SER A 46 -12.64 -4.65 -3.15
CA SER A 46 -11.53 -4.98 -4.04
C SER A 46 -10.24 -5.31 -3.27
N PRO A 47 -9.41 -6.23 -3.79
CA PRO A 47 -8.09 -6.51 -3.22
C PRO A 47 -7.21 -5.26 -3.10
N SER A 48 -7.35 -4.30 -4.02
CA SER A 48 -6.63 -3.04 -3.99
C SER A 48 -7.05 -2.14 -2.82
N ALA A 49 -8.35 -2.05 -2.53
CA ALA A 49 -8.87 -1.31 -1.37
C ALA A 49 -8.46 -1.98 -0.05
N GLN A 50 -8.51 -3.32 0.01
CA GLN A 50 -8.03 -4.07 1.18
C GLN A 50 -6.52 -3.87 1.42
N SER A 51 -5.72 -3.86 0.35
CA SER A 51 -4.29 -3.56 0.42
C SER A 51 -4.02 -2.15 0.93
N ALA A 52 -4.77 -1.15 0.46
CA ALA A 52 -4.68 0.22 0.95
C ALA A 52 -5.00 0.31 2.45
N ARG A 53 -6.08 -0.36 2.88
CA ARG A 53 -6.46 -0.46 4.30
C ARG A 53 -5.36 -1.06 5.16
N ASN A 54 -4.82 -2.20 4.75
CA ASN A 54 -3.76 -2.90 5.49
C ASN A 54 -2.46 -2.09 5.53
N SER A 55 -2.12 -1.38 4.46
CA SER A 55 -0.96 -0.48 4.41
C SER A 55 -1.11 0.68 5.41
N PHE A 56 -2.31 1.27 5.46
CA PHE A 56 -2.60 2.33 6.44
C PHE A 56 -2.57 1.80 7.88
N LEU A 57 -3.16 0.63 8.16
CA LEU A 57 -3.12 0.00 9.49
C LEU A 57 -1.68 -0.26 9.93
N SER A 58 -0.81 -0.73 9.03
CA SER A 58 0.62 -0.88 9.30
C SER A 58 1.27 0.44 9.69
N ALA A 59 1.00 1.53 8.96
CA ALA A 59 1.52 2.85 9.28
C ALA A 59 0.97 3.39 10.62
N TYR A 60 -0.30 3.14 10.90
CA TYR A 60 -0.94 3.52 12.19
C TYR A 60 -0.28 2.81 13.37
N TRP A 61 -0.05 1.49 13.28
CA TRP A 61 0.58 0.73 14.35
C TRP A 61 2.06 1.10 14.51
N ASN A 62 2.77 1.40 13.42
CA ASN A 62 4.13 1.94 13.47
C ASN A 62 4.19 3.28 14.20
N TYR A 63 3.22 4.18 13.94
CA TYR A 63 3.13 5.45 14.66
C TYR A 63 2.78 5.26 16.14
N ARG A 64 1.91 4.31 16.48
CA ARG A 64 1.63 3.95 17.88
C ARG A 64 2.85 3.35 18.57
N TYR A 65 3.58 2.47 17.90
CA TYR A 65 4.84 1.92 18.38
C TYR A 65 5.86 3.04 18.63
N PHE A 66 6.03 3.96 17.69
CA PHE A 66 6.88 5.14 17.86
C PHE A 66 6.47 5.93 19.13
N ARG A 67 5.19 6.23 19.32
CA ARG A 67 4.71 6.95 20.50
C ARG A 67 4.99 6.20 21.80
N ALA A 68 4.90 4.87 21.79
CA ALA A 68 5.17 4.03 22.95
C ALA A 68 6.65 4.10 23.39
N ASN A 69 7.59 4.37 22.46
CA ASN A 69 9.01 4.52 22.78
C ASN A 69 9.32 5.72 23.71
N TYR A 70 8.38 6.64 23.89
CA TYR A 70 8.49 7.77 24.81
C TYR A 70 7.83 7.53 26.16
N LEU A 71 7.23 6.36 26.36
CA LEU A 71 6.61 5.96 27.61
C LEU A 71 7.58 5.03 28.38
N PRO A 72 7.46 4.94 29.72
CA PRO A 72 8.23 3.99 30.48
C PRO A 72 7.93 2.54 30.06
N SER A 73 8.97 1.75 29.84
CA SER A 73 8.84 0.31 29.59
C SER A 73 9.23 -0.47 30.85
N ILE A 74 8.50 -1.54 31.17
CA ILE A 74 8.81 -2.46 32.28
C ILE A 74 9.16 -3.81 31.68
N THR A 75 10.35 -4.30 31.98
CA THR A 75 10.87 -5.57 31.44
C THR A 75 11.35 -6.46 32.59
N LEU A 76 10.84 -7.68 32.63
CA LEU A 76 11.36 -8.75 33.48
C LEU A 76 12.23 -9.66 32.61
N SER A 77 13.49 -9.87 33.02
CA SER A 77 14.43 -10.76 32.33
C SER A 77 15.04 -11.76 33.31
N SER A 78 15.29 -12.96 32.81
CA SER A 78 15.95 -14.02 33.52
C SER A 78 16.92 -14.74 32.59
N SER A 79 18.13 -15.07 33.11
CA SER A 79 19.19 -15.72 32.34
C SER A 79 19.78 -16.84 33.15
N PRO A 80 19.10 -18.01 33.28
CA PRO A 80 19.70 -19.18 33.93
C PRO A 80 20.80 -19.81 33.06
N TYR A 81 21.87 -20.24 33.64
CA TYR A 81 22.95 -20.95 32.96
C TYR A 81 23.55 -22.05 33.83
N ILE A 82 24.11 -23.08 33.20
CA ILE A 82 24.94 -24.10 33.79
C ILE A 82 26.32 -23.97 33.17
N ASN A 83 27.36 -23.90 33.99
CA ASN A 83 28.74 -23.88 33.52
C ASN A 83 29.52 -25.04 34.17
N LYS A 84 30.07 -25.91 33.33
CA LYS A 84 30.93 -27.00 33.75
C LYS A 84 32.20 -27.00 32.91
N GLU A 85 33.27 -26.50 33.49
CA GLU A 85 34.55 -26.36 32.82
C GLU A 85 35.72 -26.61 33.78
N VAL A 86 36.91 -26.82 33.23
CA VAL A 86 38.16 -26.93 33.99
C VAL A 86 39.02 -25.71 33.66
N ASN A 87 39.20 -24.85 34.65
CA ASN A 87 40.01 -23.63 34.51
C ASN A 87 41.47 -23.92 34.97
N LYS A 88 42.41 -23.51 34.12
CA LYS A 88 43.83 -23.52 34.48
C LYS A 88 44.18 -22.23 35.22
N ILE A 89 44.59 -22.35 36.48
CA ILE A 89 45.08 -21.23 37.27
C ILE A 89 46.59 -21.40 37.44
N THR A 90 47.36 -20.36 37.11
CA THR A 90 48.80 -20.35 37.37
C THR A 90 49.03 -19.75 38.76
N GLN A 91 49.63 -20.51 39.67
CA GLN A 91 49.95 -20.03 41.00
C GLN A 91 51.19 -19.11 41.02
N SER A 92 51.42 -18.40 42.11
CA SER A 92 52.54 -17.46 42.26
C SER A 92 53.89 -18.07 42.08
N ASP A 93 54.02 -19.39 42.29
CA ASP A 93 55.25 -20.18 42.11
C ASP A 93 55.47 -20.70 40.68
N GLY A 94 54.57 -20.32 39.75
CA GLY A 94 54.61 -20.73 38.36
C GLY A 94 53.99 -22.10 38.07
N THR A 95 53.46 -22.80 39.05
CA THR A 95 52.79 -24.10 38.87
C THR A 95 51.38 -23.91 38.34
N ALA A 96 50.95 -24.82 37.46
CA ALA A 96 49.58 -24.79 36.89
C ALA A 96 48.69 -25.73 37.76
N MET A 97 47.62 -25.15 38.30
CA MET A 97 46.58 -25.90 38.96
C MET A 97 45.33 -25.92 38.09
N PHE A 98 44.72 -27.08 37.92
CA PHE A 98 43.46 -27.23 37.15
C PHE A 98 42.29 -27.34 38.14
N ILE A 99 41.42 -26.34 38.16
CA ILE A 99 40.25 -26.30 39.04
C ILE A 99 39.01 -26.51 38.17
N GLY A 100 38.27 -27.58 38.50
CA GLY A 100 36.94 -27.77 37.88
C GLY A 100 35.98 -26.72 38.43
N GLN A 101 35.20 -26.15 37.57
CA GLN A 101 34.10 -25.24 37.90
C GLN A 101 32.79 -25.92 37.46
N ASP A 102 31.94 -26.24 38.43
CA ASP A 102 30.62 -26.85 38.18
C ASP A 102 29.59 -26.01 38.94
N GLN A 103 28.85 -25.18 38.20
CA GLN A 103 27.98 -24.18 38.81
C GLN A 103 26.67 -24.01 38.01
N PHE A 104 25.61 -23.66 38.73
CA PHE A 104 24.37 -23.14 38.19
C PHE A 104 24.22 -21.68 38.59
N GLY A 105 23.98 -20.81 37.62
CA GLY A 105 23.66 -19.41 37.86
C GLY A 105 22.28 -19.08 37.36
N ALA A 106 21.55 -18.23 38.07
CA ALA A 106 20.30 -17.66 37.63
C ALA A 106 20.24 -16.16 37.97
N ASP A 107 20.02 -15.32 36.96
CA ASP A 107 19.84 -13.88 37.11
C ASP A 107 18.38 -13.55 36.86
N LEU A 108 17.75 -12.79 37.76
CA LEU A 108 16.42 -12.25 37.62
C LEU A 108 16.51 -10.74 37.77
N SER A 109 16.06 -9.99 36.76
CA SER A 109 16.05 -8.53 36.83
C SER A 109 14.75 -7.92 36.30
N LEU A 110 14.18 -7.01 37.10
CA LEU A 110 13.06 -6.16 36.73
C LEU A 110 13.62 -4.76 36.44
N THR A 111 13.43 -4.27 35.25
CA THR A 111 13.93 -2.96 34.81
C THR A 111 12.78 -2.10 34.30
N ILE A 112 12.67 -0.88 34.82
CA ILE A 112 11.83 0.20 34.30
C ILE A 112 12.77 1.13 33.55
N ASN A 113 12.53 1.36 32.25
CA ASN A 113 13.36 2.23 31.42
C ASN A 113 12.54 3.34 30.81
N GLN A 114 13.02 4.59 30.91
CA GLN A 114 12.40 5.79 30.35
C GLN A 114 13.39 6.52 29.44
N ASN A 115 13.06 6.62 28.16
CA ASN A 115 13.81 7.39 27.17
C ASN A 115 13.55 8.89 27.35
N ILE A 116 14.60 9.71 27.25
CA ILE A 116 14.54 11.17 27.35
C ILE A 116 14.80 11.76 25.96
N SER A 117 13.76 12.19 25.28
CA SER A 117 13.85 12.68 23.90
C SER A 117 14.72 13.94 23.73
N PHE A 118 14.78 14.79 24.72
CA PHE A 118 15.55 16.05 24.67
C PHE A 118 17.05 15.79 24.60
N THR A 119 17.56 14.88 25.45
CA THR A 119 19.00 14.57 25.53
C THR A 119 19.38 13.39 24.65
N GLY A 120 18.45 12.47 24.35
CA GLY A 120 18.72 11.19 23.70
C GLY A 120 19.26 10.13 24.68
N GLY A 121 19.22 10.41 25.99
CA GLY A 121 19.60 9.47 27.04
C GLY A 121 18.42 8.66 27.55
N SER A 122 18.70 7.81 28.54
CA SER A 122 17.69 7.00 29.23
C SER A 122 17.90 6.99 30.74
N LEU A 123 16.80 7.08 31.48
CA LEU A 123 16.72 6.88 32.91
C LEU A 123 16.20 5.46 33.16
N PHE A 124 16.81 4.73 34.08
CA PHE A 124 16.32 3.41 34.43
C PHE A 124 16.26 3.20 35.96
N VAL A 125 15.30 2.38 36.36
CA VAL A 125 15.21 1.83 37.72
C VAL A 125 15.25 0.31 37.59
N LYS A 126 16.16 -0.34 38.28
CA LYS A 126 16.42 -1.77 38.17
C LYS A 126 16.42 -2.45 39.55
N SER A 127 15.75 -3.59 39.64
CA SER A 127 15.86 -4.54 40.75
C SER A 127 16.47 -5.83 40.20
N ARG A 128 17.48 -6.38 40.87
CA ARG A 128 18.20 -7.57 40.44
C ARG A 128 18.39 -8.53 41.57
N LEU A 129 18.18 -9.81 41.27
CA LEU A 129 18.52 -10.94 42.12
C LEU A 129 19.33 -11.96 41.32
N ASN A 130 20.53 -12.28 41.78
CA ASN A 130 21.35 -13.32 41.20
C ASN A 130 21.49 -14.47 42.24
N ARG A 131 21.36 -15.70 41.77
CA ARG A 131 21.63 -16.91 42.52
C ARG A 131 22.76 -17.68 41.84
N LEU A 132 23.74 -18.12 42.61
CA LEU A 132 24.86 -18.95 42.17
C LEU A 132 24.96 -20.18 43.06
N ASP A 133 24.77 -21.35 42.50
CA ASP A 133 25.00 -22.64 43.14
C ASP A 133 26.32 -23.21 42.63
N GLU A 134 27.27 -23.46 43.54
CA GLU A 134 28.54 -24.09 43.24
C GLU A 134 28.47 -25.56 43.71
N PHE A 135 28.41 -26.49 42.78
CA PHE A 135 28.18 -27.90 43.10
C PHE A 135 29.37 -28.56 43.76
N GLN A 136 30.62 -28.13 43.51
CA GLN A 136 31.80 -28.67 44.12
C GLN A 136 31.87 -28.32 45.62
N ASN A 137 31.60 -27.06 45.94
CA ASN A 137 31.67 -26.55 47.32
C ASN A 137 30.34 -26.74 48.07
N LYS A 138 29.31 -27.24 47.38
CA LYS A 138 27.94 -27.37 47.89
C LYS A 138 27.45 -26.05 48.53
N SER A 139 27.81 -24.94 47.92
CA SER A 139 27.47 -23.60 48.40
C SER A 139 26.44 -22.93 47.46
N THR A 140 25.53 -22.20 48.07
CA THR A 140 24.59 -21.34 47.36
C THR A 140 24.82 -19.90 47.79
N ASN A 141 25.01 -19.02 46.85
CA ASN A 141 25.19 -17.59 47.08
C ASN A 141 24.10 -16.78 46.38
N TYR A 142 23.52 -15.84 47.08
CA TYR A 142 22.58 -14.87 46.55
C TYR A 142 23.24 -13.49 46.54
N SER A 143 23.04 -12.75 45.41
CA SER A 143 23.38 -11.33 45.32
C SER A 143 22.15 -10.57 44.94
N ALA A 144 21.69 -9.68 45.81
CA ALA A 144 20.50 -8.86 45.57
C ALA A 144 20.86 -7.39 45.45
N SER A 145 20.30 -6.75 44.47
CA SER A 145 20.22 -5.28 44.32
C SER A 145 18.75 -4.90 44.30
N PRO A 146 18.10 -4.69 45.44
CA PRO A 146 16.66 -4.47 45.52
C PRO A 146 16.19 -3.26 44.70
N ILE A 147 17.01 -2.22 44.69
CA ILE A 147 16.76 -1.02 43.90
C ILE A 147 18.08 -0.39 43.44
N SER A 148 18.16 -0.06 42.18
CA SER A 148 19.18 0.81 41.61
C SER A 148 18.53 1.77 40.59
N ILE A 149 18.95 3.03 40.62
CA ILE A 149 18.52 4.07 39.70
C ILE A 149 19.74 4.48 38.90
N GLY A 150 19.62 4.55 37.59
CA GLY A 150 20.72 4.97 36.75
C GLY A 150 20.30 5.83 35.56
N TYR A 151 21.29 6.50 35.04
CA TYR A 151 21.18 7.36 33.87
C TYR A 151 22.26 7.05 32.85
N GLN A 152 21.86 6.88 31.61
CA GLN A 152 22.79 6.65 30.50
C GLN A 152 22.59 7.73 29.45
N GLN A 153 23.71 8.36 29.00
CA GLN A 153 23.69 9.46 28.05
C GLN A 153 24.88 9.42 27.13
N SER A 154 24.67 9.42 25.83
CA SER A 154 25.71 9.74 24.86
C SER A 154 25.82 11.26 24.71
N LEU A 155 27.00 11.82 25.13
CA LEU A 155 27.19 13.27 25.27
C LEU A 155 27.31 13.95 23.89
N PHE A 156 27.97 13.30 22.93
CA PHE A 156 28.21 13.82 21.57
C PHE A 156 27.56 12.93 20.49
N GLY A 157 26.70 12.02 20.93
CA GLY A 157 26.05 11.05 20.06
C GLY A 157 24.90 11.64 19.23
N TYR A 158 24.49 10.85 18.26
CA TYR A 158 23.29 11.13 17.48
C TYR A 158 22.04 10.85 18.34
N ASN A 159 21.17 11.85 18.47
CA ASN A 159 19.89 11.69 19.18
C ASN A 159 18.79 11.26 18.19
N SER A 160 18.57 9.94 18.07
CA SER A 160 17.53 9.38 17.20
C SER A 160 16.14 9.82 17.63
N LEU A 161 15.84 9.84 18.94
CA LEU A 161 14.54 10.19 19.49
C LEU A 161 14.09 11.59 19.08
N LYS A 162 15.04 12.54 19.00
CA LYS A 162 14.76 13.91 18.53
C LYS A 162 14.35 13.92 17.05
N TRP A 163 15.04 13.14 16.22
CA TRP A 163 14.76 13.08 14.78
C TRP A 163 13.48 12.31 14.49
N ASP A 164 13.25 11.20 15.19
CA ASP A 164 12.02 10.41 15.08
C ASP A 164 10.79 11.26 15.44
N LYS A 165 10.91 12.15 16.45
CA LYS A 165 9.86 13.09 16.82
C LYS A 165 9.52 14.10 15.71
N LEU A 166 10.46 14.39 14.82
CA LEU A 166 10.23 15.26 13.65
C LEU A 166 9.70 14.48 12.44
N ILE A 167 10.18 13.24 12.24
CA ILE A 167 9.93 12.44 11.05
C ILE A 167 8.61 11.67 11.15
N GLU A 168 8.36 10.97 12.26
CA GLU A 168 7.23 10.05 12.37
C GLU A 168 5.84 10.72 12.28
N PRO A 169 5.61 11.94 12.79
CA PRO A 169 4.35 12.64 12.57
C PRO A 169 4.12 13.02 11.10
N ILE A 170 5.18 13.32 10.34
CA ILE A 170 5.08 13.60 8.90
C ILE A 170 4.73 12.30 8.17
N ARG A 171 5.44 11.20 8.46
CA ARG A 171 5.19 9.88 7.89
C ARG A 171 3.77 9.39 8.12
N PHE A 172 3.24 9.59 9.32
CA PHE A 172 1.86 9.22 9.64
C PHE A 172 0.83 10.08 8.89
N ARG A 173 1.08 11.39 8.77
CA ARG A 173 0.21 12.30 7.99
C ARG A 173 0.24 11.96 6.51
N GLU A 174 1.41 11.68 5.94
CA GLU A 174 1.61 11.18 4.58
C GLU A 174 0.80 9.89 4.36
N ALA A 175 0.93 8.90 5.25
CA ALA A 175 0.21 7.63 5.15
C ALA A 175 -1.32 7.80 5.22
N LYS A 176 -1.82 8.76 6.01
CA LYS A 176 -3.25 9.08 6.07
C LYS A 176 -3.75 9.64 4.75
N LYS A 177 -3.01 10.57 4.16
CA LYS A 177 -3.34 11.15 2.85
C LYS A 177 -3.22 10.11 1.72
N GLN A 178 -2.18 9.28 1.77
CA GLN A 178 -1.96 8.18 0.82
C GLN A 178 -3.12 7.18 0.81
N TYR A 179 -3.71 6.89 1.96
CA TYR A 179 -4.88 6.02 2.06
C TYR A 179 -6.07 6.61 1.31
N ALA A 180 -6.41 7.88 1.56
CA ALA A 180 -7.50 8.57 0.87
C ALA A 180 -7.27 8.67 -0.64
N GLU A 181 -6.05 9.05 -1.05
CA GLU A 181 -5.65 9.09 -2.46
C GLU A 181 -5.79 7.73 -3.13
N THR A 182 -5.31 6.66 -2.48
CA THR A 182 -5.37 5.31 -3.04
C THR A 182 -6.80 4.83 -3.24
N LEU A 183 -7.73 5.13 -2.32
CA LEU A 183 -9.14 4.78 -2.49
C LEU A 183 -9.80 5.52 -3.68
N GLU A 184 -9.44 6.78 -3.90
CA GLU A 184 -9.92 7.51 -5.09
C GLU A 184 -9.25 6.99 -6.38
N LEU A 185 -8.00 6.56 -6.34
CA LEU A 185 -7.34 5.89 -7.47
C LEU A 185 -7.97 4.51 -7.78
N VAL A 186 -8.44 3.80 -6.75
CA VAL A 186 -9.27 2.59 -6.95
C VAL A 186 -10.54 2.94 -7.71
N SER A 187 -11.16 4.09 -7.43
CA SER A 187 -12.34 4.57 -8.18
C SER A 187 -12.02 4.86 -9.64
N ALA A 188 -10.89 5.54 -9.92
CA ALA A 188 -10.43 5.78 -11.30
C ALA A 188 -10.15 4.46 -12.05
N THR A 189 -9.57 3.48 -11.35
CA THR A 189 -9.31 2.15 -11.90
C THR A 189 -10.62 1.39 -12.15
N ALA A 190 -11.59 1.48 -11.25
CA ALA A 190 -12.93 0.91 -11.41
C ALA A 190 -13.64 1.46 -12.65
N CYS A 191 -13.53 2.79 -12.91
CA CYS A 191 -14.03 3.40 -14.14
C CYS A 191 -13.41 2.76 -15.39
N ASN A 192 -12.10 2.52 -15.38
CA ASN A 192 -11.43 1.89 -16.52
C ASN A 192 -11.94 0.47 -16.76
N TYR A 193 -12.10 -0.34 -15.72
CA TYR A 193 -12.67 -1.69 -15.85
C TYR A 193 -14.12 -1.67 -16.29
N PHE A 194 -14.95 -0.76 -15.74
CA PHE A 194 -16.33 -0.56 -16.14
C PHE A 194 -16.46 -0.27 -17.63
N PHE A 195 -15.73 0.74 -18.13
CA PHE A 195 -15.84 1.13 -19.53
C PHE A 195 -15.23 0.13 -20.50
N ARG A 196 -14.19 -0.64 -20.10
CA ARG A 196 -13.68 -1.76 -20.91
C ARG A 196 -14.72 -2.86 -21.07
N LEU A 197 -15.38 -3.26 -19.98
CA LEU A 197 -16.45 -4.25 -20.06
C LEU A 197 -17.65 -3.71 -20.87
N ALA A 198 -18.04 -2.44 -20.64
CA ALA A 198 -19.11 -1.79 -21.42
C ALA A 198 -18.79 -1.75 -22.91
N THR A 199 -17.53 -1.51 -23.27
CA THR A 199 -17.07 -1.55 -24.66
C THR A 199 -17.18 -2.96 -25.24
N ALA A 200 -16.74 -3.99 -24.51
CA ALA A 200 -16.84 -5.37 -24.97
C ALA A 200 -18.29 -5.85 -25.13
N GLN A 201 -19.19 -5.47 -24.20
CA GLN A 201 -20.63 -5.74 -24.34
C GLN A 201 -21.22 -5.07 -25.57
N MET A 202 -20.91 -3.79 -25.79
CA MET A 202 -21.34 -3.04 -26.97
C MET A 202 -20.76 -3.62 -28.27
N GLU A 203 -19.50 -4.03 -28.30
CA GLU A 203 -18.85 -4.62 -29.48
C GLU A 203 -19.50 -5.94 -29.88
N LEU A 204 -19.83 -6.80 -28.91
CA LEU A 204 -20.57 -8.02 -29.19
C LEU A 204 -21.96 -7.74 -29.79
N ASP A 205 -22.69 -6.75 -29.24
CA ASP A 205 -24.01 -6.38 -29.76
C ASP A 205 -23.89 -5.79 -31.18
N MET A 206 -22.88 -4.97 -31.45
CA MET A 206 -22.60 -4.43 -32.79
C MET A 206 -22.23 -5.53 -33.78
N ALA A 207 -21.32 -6.47 -33.39
CA ALA A 207 -20.91 -7.57 -34.24
C ALA A 207 -22.10 -8.46 -34.61
N ARG A 208 -22.98 -8.78 -33.68
CA ARG A 208 -24.23 -9.55 -33.94
C ARG A 208 -25.14 -8.80 -34.90
N GLN A 209 -25.34 -7.49 -34.74
CA GLN A 209 -26.16 -6.67 -35.65
C GLN A 209 -25.54 -6.55 -37.04
N ASN A 210 -24.21 -6.41 -37.12
CA ASN A 210 -23.51 -6.35 -38.40
C ASN A 210 -23.58 -7.70 -39.14
N TYR A 211 -23.38 -8.83 -38.44
CA TYR A 211 -23.55 -10.17 -39.00
C TYR A 211 -24.95 -10.40 -39.53
N ALA A 212 -25.98 -10.11 -38.76
CA ALA A 212 -27.37 -10.22 -39.21
C ALA A 212 -27.69 -9.34 -40.47
N SER A 213 -27.10 -8.15 -40.50
CA SER A 213 -27.18 -7.27 -41.69
C SER A 213 -26.44 -7.88 -42.88
N ALA A 214 -25.21 -8.35 -42.72
CA ALA A 214 -24.38 -8.94 -43.76
C ALA A 214 -25.04 -10.22 -44.33
N ASP A 215 -25.61 -11.06 -43.48
CA ASP A 215 -26.35 -12.27 -43.89
C ASP A 215 -27.57 -11.92 -44.73
N THR A 216 -28.36 -10.95 -44.30
CA THR A 216 -29.52 -10.43 -45.08
C THR A 216 -29.07 -9.93 -46.45
N LEU A 217 -27.99 -9.13 -46.52
CA LEU A 217 -27.48 -8.58 -47.77
C LEU A 217 -26.94 -9.66 -48.71
N TYR A 218 -26.30 -10.69 -48.19
CA TYR A 218 -25.80 -11.83 -48.94
C TYR A 218 -26.96 -12.66 -49.52
N GLN A 219 -28.01 -12.95 -48.75
CA GLN A 219 -29.24 -13.63 -49.26
C GLN A 219 -29.90 -12.83 -50.37
N MET A 220 -30.01 -11.49 -50.25
CA MET A 220 -30.53 -10.60 -51.30
C MET A 220 -29.62 -10.66 -52.55
N ALA A 221 -28.30 -10.72 -52.37
CA ALA A 221 -27.35 -10.79 -53.49
C ALA A 221 -27.46 -12.11 -54.26
N GLN A 222 -27.62 -13.23 -53.59
CA GLN A 222 -27.87 -14.54 -54.23
C GLN A 222 -29.14 -14.46 -55.14
N GLY A 223 -30.22 -13.90 -54.63
CA GLY A 223 -31.42 -13.68 -55.45
C GLY A 223 -31.22 -12.74 -56.64
N ARG A 224 -30.45 -11.67 -56.49
CA ARG A 224 -30.13 -10.73 -57.57
C ARG A 224 -29.18 -11.33 -58.61
N TYR A 225 -28.22 -12.16 -58.18
CA TYR A 225 -27.29 -12.87 -59.06
C TYR A 225 -28.06 -13.88 -59.92
N SER A 226 -28.98 -14.67 -59.34
CA SER A 226 -29.77 -15.66 -60.06
C SER A 226 -30.60 -15.11 -61.19
N ILE A 227 -31.01 -13.81 -61.09
CA ILE A 227 -31.75 -13.08 -62.14
C ILE A 227 -30.84 -12.17 -62.99
N GLY A 228 -29.51 -12.25 -62.83
CA GLY A 228 -28.50 -11.55 -63.63
C GLY A 228 -28.41 -10.03 -63.39
N THR A 229 -28.87 -9.50 -62.25
CA THR A 229 -28.83 -8.06 -61.92
C THR A 229 -27.60 -7.60 -61.19
N ILE A 230 -26.74 -8.51 -60.68
CA ILE A 230 -25.42 -8.23 -60.10
C ILE A 230 -24.39 -9.21 -60.66
N THR A 231 -23.10 -8.84 -60.53
CA THR A 231 -21.96 -9.69 -60.95
C THR A 231 -21.64 -10.74 -59.89
N GLU A 232 -20.99 -11.84 -60.30
CA GLU A 232 -20.44 -12.85 -59.37
C GLU A 232 -19.47 -12.24 -58.37
N ASN A 233 -18.63 -11.29 -58.82
CA ASN A 233 -17.70 -10.56 -57.96
C ASN A 233 -18.39 -9.81 -56.80
N GLU A 234 -19.51 -9.15 -57.09
CA GLU A 234 -20.30 -8.45 -56.05
C GLU A 234 -20.94 -9.43 -55.06
N MET A 235 -21.41 -10.61 -55.53
CA MET A 235 -21.96 -11.66 -54.66
C MET A 235 -20.87 -12.24 -53.76
N LEU A 236 -19.70 -12.63 -54.31
CA LEU A 236 -18.57 -13.12 -53.54
C LEU A 236 -18.06 -12.10 -52.52
N GLN A 237 -18.05 -10.82 -52.83
CA GLN A 237 -17.67 -9.78 -51.91
C GLN A 237 -18.60 -9.68 -50.70
N LEU A 238 -19.93 -9.88 -50.91
CA LEU A 238 -20.89 -9.95 -49.82
C LEU A 238 -20.78 -11.23 -48.98
N GLU A 239 -20.41 -12.35 -49.61
CA GLU A 239 -20.11 -13.58 -48.90
C GLU A 239 -18.89 -13.45 -48.00
N ILE A 240 -17.79 -12.89 -48.52
CA ILE A 240 -16.60 -12.57 -47.70
C ILE A 240 -16.94 -11.64 -46.58
N ASN A 241 -17.78 -10.62 -46.80
CA ASN A 241 -18.20 -9.70 -45.75
C ASN A 241 -18.98 -10.43 -44.65
N LYS A 242 -19.92 -11.33 -45.01
CA LYS A 242 -20.65 -12.17 -44.03
C LYS A 242 -19.71 -13.04 -43.20
N LEU A 243 -18.73 -13.73 -43.83
CA LEU A 243 -17.76 -14.57 -43.16
C LEU A 243 -16.88 -13.75 -42.19
N ASN A 244 -16.46 -12.55 -42.59
CA ASN A 244 -15.71 -11.65 -41.74
C ASN A 244 -16.53 -11.20 -40.51
N GLU A 245 -17.81 -10.87 -40.69
CA GLU A 245 -18.67 -10.48 -39.58
C GLU A 245 -18.99 -11.65 -38.65
N GLU A 246 -19.04 -12.90 -39.16
CA GLU A 246 -19.15 -14.11 -38.35
C GLU A 246 -17.89 -14.30 -37.47
N SER A 247 -16.70 -14.11 -38.03
CA SER A 247 -15.46 -14.09 -37.26
C SER A 247 -15.44 -13.01 -36.19
N ASN A 248 -15.90 -11.78 -36.54
CA ASN A 248 -15.99 -10.67 -35.61
C ASN A 248 -16.91 -10.97 -34.40
N VAL A 249 -17.99 -11.74 -34.60
CA VAL A 249 -18.84 -12.18 -33.48
C VAL A 249 -18.08 -13.10 -32.54
N MET A 250 -17.31 -14.07 -33.05
CA MET A 250 -16.50 -14.99 -32.24
C MET A 250 -15.45 -14.23 -31.44
N ASP A 251 -14.72 -13.32 -32.09
CA ASP A 251 -13.70 -12.50 -31.43
C ASP A 251 -14.28 -11.60 -30.33
N ALA A 252 -15.45 -10.99 -30.61
CA ALA A 252 -16.15 -10.18 -29.60
C ALA A 252 -16.68 -11.00 -28.41
N GLN A 253 -17.07 -12.27 -28.62
CA GLN A 253 -17.43 -13.17 -27.54
C GLN A 253 -16.27 -13.49 -26.64
N ILE A 254 -15.07 -13.79 -27.21
CA ILE A 254 -13.85 -14.04 -26.47
C ILE A 254 -13.48 -12.79 -25.66
N SER A 255 -13.45 -11.62 -26.31
CA SER A 255 -13.14 -10.36 -25.64
C SER A 255 -14.07 -10.07 -24.46
N LEU A 256 -15.38 -10.29 -24.63
CA LEU A 256 -16.33 -10.13 -23.54
C LEU A 256 -16.02 -11.04 -22.35
N GLN A 257 -15.68 -12.30 -22.57
CA GLN A 257 -15.33 -13.24 -21.50
C GLN A 257 -14.06 -12.79 -20.76
N GLU A 258 -13.05 -12.33 -21.48
CA GLU A 258 -11.81 -11.79 -20.91
C GLU A 258 -12.08 -10.55 -20.04
N GLN A 259 -12.91 -9.62 -20.51
CA GLN A 259 -13.25 -8.43 -19.73
C GLN A 259 -14.13 -8.75 -18.51
N LEU A 260 -15.07 -9.71 -18.62
CA LEU A 260 -15.84 -10.21 -17.48
C LEU A 260 -14.93 -10.82 -16.41
N GLN A 261 -13.99 -11.66 -16.81
CA GLN A 261 -13.02 -12.25 -15.89
C GLN A 261 -12.16 -11.17 -15.21
N SER A 262 -11.72 -10.19 -15.96
CA SER A 262 -10.91 -9.07 -15.46
C SER A 262 -11.67 -8.24 -14.41
N VAL A 263 -12.94 -7.90 -14.69
CA VAL A 263 -13.79 -7.15 -13.74
C VAL A 263 -14.09 -7.95 -12.48
N ARG A 264 -14.42 -9.25 -12.61
CA ARG A 264 -14.66 -10.13 -11.46
C ARG A 264 -13.44 -10.20 -10.57
N SER A 265 -12.25 -10.41 -11.15
CA SER A 265 -10.99 -10.44 -10.42
C SER A 265 -10.70 -9.11 -9.72
N PHE A 266 -10.89 -7.98 -10.41
CA PHE A 266 -10.65 -6.64 -9.84
C PHE A 266 -11.60 -6.33 -8.69
N LEU A 267 -12.89 -6.68 -8.81
CA LEU A 267 -13.89 -6.44 -7.77
C LEU A 267 -13.87 -7.48 -6.64
N GLY A 268 -13.13 -8.60 -6.80
CA GLY A 268 -13.13 -9.70 -5.84
C GLY A 268 -14.43 -10.51 -5.87
N LEU A 269 -15.13 -10.57 -7.01
CA LEU A 269 -16.38 -11.31 -7.20
C LEU A 269 -16.11 -12.76 -7.60
N GLU A 270 -17.10 -13.65 -7.35
CA GLU A 270 -17.03 -15.02 -7.80
C GLU A 270 -17.02 -15.15 -9.33
N GLN A 271 -16.30 -16.15 -9.85
CA GLN A 271 -16.13 -16.38 -11.29
C GLN A 271 -17.45 -16.71 -12.01
N SER A 272 -18.46 -17.18 -11.30
CA SER A 272 -19.78 -17.53 -11.83
C SER A 272 -20.72 -16.33 -12.01
N THR A 273 -20.40 -15.16 -11.42
CA THR A 273 -21.26 -13.97 -11.44
C THR A 273 -21.39 -13.41 -12.86
N ASP A 274 -22.61 -13.39 -13.42
CA ASP A 274 -22.88 -12.67 -14.67
C ASP A 274 -23.07 -11.18 -14.38
N ILE A 275 -22.44 -10.31 -15.20
CA ILE A 275 -22.43 -8.85 -14.97
C ILE A 275 -22.97 -8.15 -16.21
N ARG A 276 -24.02 -7.37 -16.03
CA ARG A 276 -24.58 -6.47 -17.04
C ARG A 276 -24.42 -5.02 -16.59
N LEU A 277 -23.90 -4.16 -17.47
CA LEU A 277 -23.63 -2.76 -17.14
C LEU A 277 -24.71 -1.83 -17.69
N ILE A 278 -25.06 -0.81 -16.89
CA ILE A 278 -25.85 0.34 -17.33
C ILE A 278 -24.89 1.49 -17.59
N ILE A 279 -24.72 1.84 -18.86
CA ILE A 279 -23.82 2.92 -19.27
C ILE A 279 -24.52 4.27 -19.05
N PRO A 280 -23.87 5.27 -18.40
CA PRO A 280 -24.44 6.59 -18.23
C PRO A 280 -24.60 7.31 -19.58
N ASP A 281 -25.71 7.99 -19.79
CA ASP A 281 -26.01 8.69 -21.06
C ASP A 281 -25.26 10.02 -21.23
N SER A 282 -24.80 10.63 -20.17
CA SER A 282 -24.16 11.95 -20.15
C SER A 282 -23.14 12.06 -19.02
N VAL A 283 -22.30 13.05 -19.12
CA VAL A 283 -21.34 13.43 -18.10
C VAL A 283 -21.71 14.79 -17.49
N PRO A 284 -21.43 15.03 -16.19
CA PRO A 284 -21.61 16.34 -15.58
C PRO A 284 -20.81 17.43 -16.31
N GLN A 285 -21.36 18.65 -16.34
CA GLN A 285 -20.71 19.79 -16.99
C GLN A 285 -20.33 20.83 -15.94
N PHE A 286 -19.09 20.82 -15.52
CA PHE A 286 -18.50 21.82 -14.66
C PHE A 286 -17.02 22.02 -15.04
N SER A 287 -16.42 23.07 -14.54
CA SER A 287 -14.99 23.33 -14.72
C SER A 287 -14.30 23.36 -13.36
N VAL A 288 -13.06 22.90 -13.33
CA VAL A 288 -12.19 22.92 -12.15
C VAL A 288 -11.30 24.16 -12.24
N PRO A 289 -11.35 25.09 -11.27
CA PRO A 289 -10.42 26.24 -11.23
C PRO A 289 -9.00 25.75 -10.89
N LEU A 290 -8.02 26.19 -11.67
CA LEU A 290 -6.64 25.72 -11.50
C LEU A 290 -6.04 26.08 -10.14
N ASP A 291 -6.21 27.34 -9.70
CA ASP A 291 -5.62 27.81 -8.44
C ASP A 291 -6.20 27.08 -7.22
N GLU A 292 -7.52 26.81 -7.26
CA GLU A 292 -8.20 26.04 -6.21
C GLU A 292 -7.69 24.58 -6.21
N ALA A 293 -7.54 23.95 -7.37
CA ALA A 293 -7.03 22.59 -7.50
C ALA A 293 -5.58 22.47 -6.98
N ILE A 294 -4.71 23.42 -7.29
CA ILE A 294 -3.33 23.47 -6.80
C ILE A 294 -3.31 23.63 -5.27
N SER A 295 -4.13 24.54 -4.73
CA SER A 295 -4.19 24.76 -3.28
C SER A 295 -4.64 23.51 -2.54
N LEU A 296 -5.76 22.91 -2.97
CA LEU A 296 -6.31 21.69 -2.38
C LEU A 296 -5.39 20.49 -2.53
N ALA A 297 -4.75 20.32 -3.69
CA ALA A 297 -3.78 19.24 -3.89
C ALA A 297 -2.54 19.42 -3.01
N THR A 298 -2.04 20.63 -2.85
CA THR A 298 -0.89 20.91 -1.95
C THR A 298 -1.22 20.58 -0.49
N GLU A 299 -2.46 20.83 -0.06
CA GLU A 299 -2.91 20.51 1.30
C GLU A 299 -3.19 19.02 1.51
N ASN A 300 -3.84 18.37 0.55
CA ASN A 300 -4.46 17.06 0.72
C ASN A 300 -3.67 15.89 0.10
N SER A 301 -2.81 16.13 -0.91
CA SER A 301 -1.96 15.07 -1.48
C SER A 301 -0.86 14.62 -0.51
N PRO A 302 -0.43 13.35 -0.54
CA PRO A 302 0.73 12.86 0.21
C PRO A 302 2.07 13.43 -0.26
N ASP A 303 2.20 13.83 -1.52
CA ASP A 303 3.45 14.24 -2.16
C ASP A 303 4.22 15.35 -1.41
N PRO A 304 3.59 16.46 -0.97
CA PRO A 304 4.30 17.50 -0.21
C PRO A 304 4.86 16.98 1.13
N ASP A 305 4.12 16.11 1.82
CA ASP A 305 4.59 15.48 3.06
C ASP A 305 5.71 14.47 2.78
N PHE A 306 5.64 13.71 1.70
CA PHE A 306 6.69 12.80 1.24
C PHE A 306 8.01 13.55 0.99
N TYR A 307 8.01 14.62 0.17
CA TYR A 307 9.23 15.39 -0.11
C TYR A 307 9.80 16.04 1.16
N LYS A 308 8.95 16.57 2.03
CA LYS A 308 9.36 17.09 3.32
C LYS A 308 10.00 16.04 4.21
N ARG A 309 9.44 14.82 4.23
CA ARG A 309 9.96 13.69 5.01
C ARG A 309 11.33 13.25 4.54
N ILE A 310 11.52 12.99 3.23
CA ILE A 310 12.81 12.49 2.71
C ILE A 310 13.94 13.51 2.91
N VAL A 311 13.67 14.80 2.79
CA VAL A 311 14.64 15.87 3.11
C VAL A 311 14.98 15.85 4.60
N THR A 312 13.98 15.69 5.49
CA THR A 312 14.20 15.63 6.94
C THR A 312 15.00 14.37 7.33
N GLU A 313 14.70 13.22 6.73
CA GLU A 313 15.45 11.97 6.93
C GLU A 313 16.92 12.10 6.46
N SER A 314 17.14 12.77 5.34
CA SER A 314 18.50 13.03 4.83
C SER A 314 19.28 13.99 5.75
N LYS A 315 18.62 15.02 6.32
CA LYS A 315 19.20 15.89 7.35
C LYS A 315 19.55 15.11 8.62
N SER A 316 18.69 14.19 9.04
CA SER A 316 18.94 13.26 10.14
C SER A 316 20.16 12.37 9.88
N SER A 317 20.27 11.83 8.67
CA SER A 317 21.42 11.01 8.23
C SER A 317 22.74 11.80 8.25
N LEU A 318 22.71 13.06 7.84
CA LEU A 318 23.87 13.94 7.93
C LEU A 318 24.27 14.23 9.39
N ALA A 319 23.28 14.47 10.27
CA ALA A 319 23.54 14.65 11.70
C ALA A 319 24.14 13.38 12.33
N ASN A 320 23.63 12.20 11.97
CA ASN A 320 24.18 10.91 12.39
C ASN A 320 25.63 10.70 11.88
N ALA A 321 25.90 11.03 10.61
CA ALA A 321 27.25 10.94 10.05
C ALA A 321 28.23 11.86 10.78
N ARG A 322 27.83 13.07 11.17
CA ARG A 322 28.64 14.02 11.95
C ARG A 322 28.91 13.49 13.35
N ALA A 323 27.89 13.06 14.07
CA ALA A 323 28.01 12.52 15.44
C ALA A 323 28.93 11.28 15.50
N ASN A 324 28.89 10.44 14.45
CA ASN A 324 29.68 9.22 14.40
C ASN A 324 31.09 9.39 13.81
N SER A 325 31.48 10.60 13.43
CA SER A 325 32.79 10.88 12.79
C SER A 325 33.79 11.60 13.69
N GLY A 326 33.42 11.96 14.92
CA GLY A 326 34.22 12.71 15.85
C GLY A 326 34.40 12.03 17.20
N LEU A 327 34.64 12.85 18.21
CA LEU A 327 34.70 12.47 19.62
C LEU A 327 33.36 11.83 20.02
N LYS A 328 33.42 10.68 20.67
CA LYS A 328 32.29 10.03 21.34
C LYS A 328 32.56 10.00 22.83
N ALA A 329 31.57 10.29 23.62
CA ALA A 329 31.63 10.14 25.06
C ALA A 329 30.27 9.67 25.57
N ASP A 330 30.32 8.61 26.38
CA ASP A 330 29.13 7.99 26.96
C ASP A 330 29.21 8.08 28.46
N LEU A 331 28.26 8.73 29.10
CA LEU A 331 28.09 8.82 30.53
C LEU A 331 27.15 7.71 31.00
N TYR A 332 27.57 6.98 32.04
CA TYR A 332 26.75 6.03 32.75
C TYR A 332 26.85 6.28 34.24
N LEU A 333 25.72 6.48 34.88
CA LEU A 333 25.57 6.70 36.33
C LEU A 333 24.60 5.68 36.89
N GLN A 334 24.95 5.07 38.01
CA GLN A 334 24.07 4.16 38.76
C GLN A 334 24.27 4.33 40.25
N PHE A 335 23.18 4.46 40.97
CA PHE A 335 23.13 4.52 42.43
C PHE A 335 22.11 3.51 42.89
N GLY A 336 22.46 2.75 43.93
CA GLY A 336 21.58 1.72 44.44
C GLY A 336 22.04 1.10 45.76
N LEU A 337 21.37 0.02 46.10
CA LEU A 337 21.64 -0.76 47.28
C LEU A 337 21.95 -2.20 46.85
N SER A 338 22.94 -2.83 47.43
CA SER A 338 23.28 -4.24 47.14
C SER A 338 23.76 -4.98 48.40
N GLN A 339 23.55 -6.29 48.40
CA GLN A 339 24.08 -7.19 49.42
C GLN A 339 24.22 -8.61 48.88
N THR A 340 25.09 -9.37 49.47
CA THR A 340 25.28 -10.81 49.18
C THR A 340 25.00 -11.60 50.45
N GLY A 341 24.59 -12.88 50.28
CA GLY A 341 24.35 -13.78 51.40
C GLY A 341 24.17 -15.23 50.95
N ASN A 342 24.37 -16.17 51.86
CA ASN A 342 24.19 -17.58 51.58
C ASN A 342 22.72 -18.03 51.57
N GLU A 343 21.85 -17.17 52.08
CA GLU A 343 20.40 -17.36 52.08
C GLU A 343 19.73 -16.15 51.44
N LEU A 344 18.58 -16.36 50.80
CA LEU A 344 17.83 -15.31 50.16
C LEU A 344 17.50 -14.15 51.14
N GLY A 345 17.11 -14.47 52.36
CA GLY A 345 16.75 -13.46 53.36
C GLY A 345 17.95 -12.60 53.80
N THR A 346 19.18 -13.16 53.86
CA THR A 346 20.39 -12.40 54.21
C THR A 346 20.84 -11.44 53.10
N ALA A 347 20.61 -11.80 51.85
CA ALA A 347 20.89 -10.92 50.69
C ALA A 347 20.02 -9.67 50.66
N TYR A 348 18.93 -9.60 51.42
CA TYR A 348 18.05 -8.43 51.52
C TYR A 348 18.16 -7.68 52.88
N ARG A 349 19.13 -8.06 53.74
CA ARG A 349 19.37 -7.39 55.02
C ARG A 349 20.71 -6.67 55.01
N ASN A 350 20.82 -5.59 55.76
CA ASN A 350 22.06 -4.79 55.89
C ASN A 350 22.63 -4.36 54.55
N LEU A 351 21.77 -3.85 53.70
CA LEU A 351 22.11 -3.38 52.35
C LEU A 351 23.18 -2.29 52.38
N MET A 352 24.18 -2.42 51.52
CA MET A 352 25.26 -1.44 51.34
C MET A 352 24.99 -0.56 50.13
N ASN A 353 25.45 0.69 50.20
CA ASN A 353 25.40 1.60 49.07
C ASN A 353 26.24 1.06 47.90
N GLN A 354 25.69 1.14 46.74
CA GLN A 354 26.36 0.85 45.48
C GLN A 354 26.32 2.09 44.58
N GLU A 355 27.48 2.60 44.26
CA GLU A 355 27.65 3.76 43.43
C GLU A 355 28.56 3.41 42.26
N TYR A 356 28.12 3.71 41.03
CA TYR A 356 28.93 3.49 39.85
C TYR A 356 28.78 4.69 38.89
N ALA A 357 29.90 5.33 38.59
CA ALA A 357 29.95 6.41 37.62
C ALA A 357 31.06 6.11 36.62
N SER A 358 30.72 6.18 35.32
CA SER A 358 31.66 5.89 34.25
C SER A 358 31.44 6.89 33.12
N VAL A 359 32.54 7.42 32.59
CA VAL A 359 32.60 8.19 31.36
C VAL A 359 33.53 7.50 30.38
N SER A 360 32.98 6.90 29.37
CA SER A 360 33.75 6.29 28.27
C SER A 360 34.00 7.33 27.19
N ILE A 361 35.27 7.52 26.81
CA ILE A 361 35.64 8.49 25.76
C ILE A 361 36.37 7.74 24.65
N VAL A 362 35.90 7.91 23.42
CA VAL A 362 36.51 7.34 22.21
C VAL A 362 36.79 8.46 21.21
N LEU A 363 38.08 8.71 20.97
CA LEU A 363 38.56 9.69 19.99
C LEU A 363 39.34 8.96 18.90
N PRO A 364 38.88 8.97 17.64
CA PRO A 364 39.64 8.43 16.52
C PRO A 364 40.84 9.35 16.24
N ILE A 365 42.06 8.89 16.57
CA ILE A 365 43.31 9.66 16.39
C ILE A 365 43.72 9.66 14.91
N LEU A 366 43.62 8.49 14.26
CA LEU A 366 43.99 8.32 12.86
C LEU A 366 42.97 7.38 12.18
N ASP A 367 42.18 7.91 11.28
CA ASP A 367 41.13 7.15 10.53
C ASP A 367 41.29 7.28 9.01
N TRP A 368 42.43 7.86 8.53
CA TRP A 368 42.73 8.07 7.11
C TRP A 368 41.64 8.86 6.36
N GLY A 369 40.94 9.73 7.05
CA GLY A 369 39.87 10.56 6.48
C GLY A 369 38.50 9.85 6.36
N ARG A 370 38.35 8.68 6.92
CA ARG A 370 37.10 7.88 6.88
C ARG A 370 35.92 8.65 7.47
N GLY A 371 36.10 9.32 8.62
CA GLY A 371 35.05 10.15 9.23
C GLY A 371 34.69 11.35 8.35
N LYS A 372 35.68 12.08 7.82
CA LYS A 372 35.46 13.19 6.88
C LYS A 372 34.75 12.70 5.61
N GLY A 373 35.17 11.56 5.07
CA GLY A 373 34.56 10.95 3.91
C GLY A 373 33.07 10.66 4.13
N ARG A 374 32.73 10.03 5.27
CA ARG A 374 31.33 9.74 5.67
C ARG A 374 30.47 11.01 5.69
N VAL A 375 30.96 12.08 6.31
CA VAL A 375 30.23 13.36 6.37
C VAL A 375 30.07 13.99 4.98
N ARG A 376 31.09 13.91 4.11
CA ARG A 376 31.00 14.43 2.73
C ARG A 376 29.97 13.64 1.92
N VAL A 377 29.95 12.31 2.02
CA VAL A 377 28.95 11.46 1.37
C VAL A 377 27.54 11.86 1.83
N ALA A 378 27.31 11.96 3.14
CA ALA A 378 25.99 12.34 3.68
C ALA A 378 25.58 13.76 3.26
N LYS A 379 26.54 14.71 3.15
CA LYS A 379 26.27 16.07 2.66
C LYS A 379 25.91 16.08 1.17
N SER A 380 26.61 15.30 0.35
CA SER A 380 26.29 15.19 -1.08
C SER A 380 24.95 14.51 -1.29
N GLN A 381 24.63 13.49 -0.47
CA GLN A 381 23.33 12.82 -0.48
C GLN A 381 22.19 13.78 -0.09
N LEU A 382 22.40 14.65 0.91
CA LEU A 382 21.41 15.66 1.26
C LEU A 382 21.15 16.62 0.10
N ALA A 383 22.20 17.14 -0.54
CA ALA A 383 22.07 18.04 -1.69
C ALA A 383 21.33 17.35 -2.85
N LEU A 384 21.62 16.07 -3.11
CA LEU A 384 20.90 15.27 -4.12
C LEU A 384 19.40 15.19 -3.79
N ILE A 385 19.06 14.83 -2.55
CA ILE A 385 17.65 14.68 -2.12
C ILE A 385 16.93 16.05 -2.14
N GLU A 386 17.58 17.13 -1.75
CA GLU A 386 17.00 18.48 -1.83
C GLU A 386 16.68 18.86 -3.28
N THR A 387 17.59 18.61 -4.23
CA THR A 387 17.33 18.84 -5.67
C THR A 387 16.20 17.95 -6.20
N GLN A 388 16.19 16.66 -5.82
CA GLN A 388 15.13 15.75 -6.23
C GLN A 388 13.76 16.14 -5.66
N ALA A 389 13.71 16.62 -4.42
CA ALA A 389 12.49 17.11 -3.80
C ALA A 389 11.95 18.37 -4.49
N GLU A 390 12.82 19.30 -4.83
CA GLU A 390 12.45 20.51 -5.58
C GLU A 390 11.91 20.16 -6.97
N GLN A 391 12.61 19.29 -7.71
CA GLN A 391 12.16 18.83 -9.02
C GLN A 391 10.82 18.11 -8.90
N GLY A 392 10.68 17.20 -7.94
CA GLY A 392 9.43 16.45 -7.73
C GLY A 392 8.24 17.35 -7.39
N MET A 393 8.45 18.42 -6.61
CA MET A 393 7.40 19.41 -6.36
C MET A 393 7.01 20.18 -7.61
N ASN A 394 7.99 20.52 -8.47
CA ASN A 394 7.70 21.17 -9.76
C ASN A 394 6.90 20.23 -10.68
N ASP A 395 7.29 18.96 -10.77
CA ASP A 395 6.57 17.94 -11.54
C ASP A 395 5.15 17.73 -11.01
N PHE A 396 4.96 17.76 -9.70
CA PHE A 396 3.67 17.69 -9.04
C PHE A 396 2.73 18.83 -9.50
N TYR A 397 3.19 20.08 -9.46
CA TYR A 397 2.40 21.24 -9.92
C TYR A 397 2.07 21.15 -11.41
N GLN A 398 3.04 20.82 -12.25
CA GLN A 398 2.83 20.65 -13.69
C GLN A 398 1.82 19.52 -14.01
N ASN A 399 1.84 18.44 -13.22
CA ASN A 399 0.90 17.34 -13.39
C ASN A 399 -0.54 17.77 -13.06
N ILE A 400 -0.74 18.54 -11.99
CA ILE A 400 -2.06 19.11 -11.65
C ILE A 400 -2.55 20.03 -12.76
N GLU A 401 -1.73 20.95 -13.23
CA GLU A 401 -2.07 21.86 -14.33
C GLU A 401 -2.51 21.10 -15.58
N LYS A 402 -1.74 20.09 -15.98
CA LYS A 402 -2.05 19.21 -17.12
C LYS A 402 -3.38 18.49 -16.93
N LEU A 403 -3.63 17.91 -15.75
CA LEU A 403 -4.86 17.19 -15.45
C LEU A 403 -6.09 18.09 -15.48
N VAL A 404 -6.01 19.27 -14.86
CA VAL A 404 -7.08 20.26 -14.85
C VAL A 404 -7.39 20.76 -16.28
N MET A 405 -6.35 21.06 -17.06
CA MET A 405 -6.52 21.48 -18.45
C MET A 405 -7.16 20.38 -19.30
N GLN A 406 -6.77 19.11 -19.13
CA GLN A 406 -7.36 17.99 -19.84
C GLN A 406 -8.82 17.79 -19.45
N PHE A 407 -9.13 17.81 -18.15
CA PHE A 407 -10.48 17.62 -17.64
C PHE A 407 -11.44 18.69 -18.14
N ASN A 408 -11.06 19.97 -18.04
CA ASN A 408 -11.91 21.09 -18.45
C ASN A 408 -12.29 21.06 -19.95
N ARG A 409 -11.51 20.38 -20.79
CA ARG A 409 -11.82 20.17 -22.22
C ARG A 409 -12.59 18.89 -22.49
N GLN A 410 -12.55 17.92 -21.55
CA GLN A 410 -13.04 16.57 -21.83
C GLN A 410 -14.56 16.49 -21.92
N ALA A 411 -15.31 17.28 -21.14
CA ALA A 411 -16.77 17.34 -21.25
C ALA A 411 -17.23 17.77 -22.66
N HIS A 412 -16.54 18.73 -23.26
CA HIS A 412 -16.81 19.14 -24.62
C HIS A 412 -16.48 18.06 -25.66
N LYS A 413 -15.34 17.31 -25.45
CA LYS A 413 -15.01 16.16 -26.31
C LYS A 413 -16.06 15.06 -26.24
N VAL A 414 -16.62 14.77 -25.07
CA VAL A 414 -17.72 13.80 -24.92
C VAL A 414 -18.95 14.25 -25.72
N LYS A 415 -19.32 15.55 -25.65
CA LYS A 415 -20.44 16.11 -26.44
C LYS A 415 -20.21 15.96 -27.92
N ILE A 416 -19.00 16.27 -28.42
CA ILE A 416 -18.67 16.11 -29.86
C ILE A 416 -18.77 14.62 -30.24
N ALA A 417 -18.15 13.71 -29.44
CA ALA A 417 -18.17 12.27 -29.72
C ALA A 417 -19.58 11.70 -29.75
N LYS A 418 -20.49 12.13 -28.84
CA LYS A 418 -21.92 11.76 -28.84
C LYS A 418 -22.63 12.23 -30.13
N LEU A 419 -22.34 13.45 -30.56
CA LEU A 419 -22.92 13.98 -31.80
C LEU A 419 -22.40 13.23 -33.04
N THR A 420 -21.08 12.89 -33.04
CA THR A 420 -20.46 12.12 -34.12
C THR A 420 -21.09 10.71 -34.20
N ASP A 421 -21.27 10.02 -33.09
CA ASP A 421 -21.96 8.72 -33.04
C ASP A 421 -23.39 8.81 -33.61
N LYS A 422 -24.14 9.82 -33.18
CA LYS A 422 -25.49 10.05 -33.73
C LYS A 422 -25.48 10.26 -35.25
N ARG A 423 -24.57 11.08 -35.78
CA ARG A 423 -24.48 11.38 -37.22
C ARG A 423 -23.97 10.18 -38.03
N ALA A 424 -22.98 9.44 -37.52
CA ALA A 424 -22.50 8.23 -38.16
C ALA A 424 -23.59 7.16 -38.27
N ASN A 425 -24.42 7.00 -37.23
CA ASN A 425 -25.55 6.08 -37.25
C ASN A 425 -26.62 6.50 -38.27
N GLN A 426 -26.91 7.80 -38.35
CA GLN A 426 -27.83 8.33 -39.38
C GLN A 426 -27.28 8.10 -40.81
N ARG A 427 -25.97 8.39 -41.03
CA ARG A 427 -25.31 8.13 -42.31
C ARG A 427 -25.40 6.67 -42.74
N HIS A 428 -25.12 5.75 -41.80
CA HIS A 428 -25.21 4.31 -42.03
C HIS A 428 -26.64 3.90 -42.41
N THR A 429 -27.67 4.40 -41.73
CA THR A 429 -29.08 4.11 -42.07
C THR A 429 -29.42 4.54 -43.50
N VAL A 430 -29.00 5.73 -43.89
CA VAL A 430 -29.20 6.24 -45.26
C VAL A 430 -28.40 5.43 -46.29
N ALA A 431 -27.14 5.14 -46.04
CA ALA A 431 -26.29 4.35 -46.94
C ALA A 431 -26.86 2.93 -47.16
N ARG A 432 -27.38 2.31 -46.14
CA ARG A 432 -28.04 0.98 -46.22
C ARG A 432 -29.30 1.04 -47.09
N GLN A 433 -30.15 2.06 -46.91
CA GLN A 433 -31.37 2.24 -47.72
C GLN A 433 -31.05 2.47 -49.21
N LEU A 434 -30.08 3.33 -49.50
CA LEU A 434 -29.61 3.60 -50.86
C LEU A 434 -29.02 2.36 -51.52
N TYR A 435 -28.25 1.54 -50.76
CA TYR A 435 -27.70 0.28 -51.27
C TYR A 435 -28.82 -0.71 -51.65
N ILE A 436 -29.83 -0.87 -50.78
CA ILE A 436 -31.01 -1.72 -51.08
C ILE A 436 -31.74 -1.26 -52.36
N MET A 437 -31.80 0.05 -52.59
CA MET A 437 -32.39 0.63 -53.81
C MET A 437 -31.50 0.55 -55.06
N GLY A 438 -30.28 0.00 -54.91
CA GLY A 438 -29.29 -0.08 -56.02
C GLY A 438 -28.66 1.28 -56.39
N ARG A 439 -28.74 2.28 -55.52
CA ARG A 439 -28.24 3.67 -55.76
C ARG A 439 -26.90 3.96 -55.06
N ASN A 440 -26.36 3.02 -54.33
CA ASN A 440 -25.08 3.17 -53.62
C ASN A 440 -24.24 1.94 -53.82
N SER A 441 -22.89 2.09 -53.71
CA SER A 441 -21.94 0.97 -53.82
C SER A 441 -21.81 0.22 -52.50
N ILE A 442 -21.32 -1.05 -52.56
CA ILE A 442 -20.96 -1.84 -51.38
C ILE A 442 -19.81 -1.19 -50.59
N LEU A 443 -18.92 -0.49 -51.29
CA LEU A 443 -17.79 0.23 -50.67
C LEU A 443 -18.30 1.36 -49.77
N ASP A 444 -19.26 2.15 -50.23
CA ASP A 444 -19.89 3.23 -49.45
C ASP A 444 -20.64 2.67 -48.22
N LEU A 445 -21.33 1.54 -48.38
CA LEU A 445 -21.99 0.85 -47.28
C LEU A 445 -20.99 0.40 -46.23
N ASN A 446 -19.92 -0.29 -46.62
CA ASN A 446 -18.86 -0.75 -45.70
C ASN A 446 -18.15 0.42 -45.03
N SER A 447 -17.86 1.51 -45.75
CA SER A 447 -17.33 2.74 -45.15
C SER A 447 -18.26 3.28 -44.07
N SER A 448 -19.56 3.31 -44.31
CA SER A 448 -20.53 3.80 -43.33
C SER A 448 -20.65 2.90 -42.08
N ILE A 449 -20.51 1.60 -42.23
CA ILE A 449 -20.45 0.64 -41.08
C ILE A 449 -19.22 0.92 -40.24
N ASN A 450 -18.06 1.02 -40.87
CA ASN A 450 -16.79 1.29 -40.16
C ASN A 450 -16.82 2.62 -39.40
N GLU A 451 -17.37 3.67 -40.03
CA GLU A 451 -17.51 4.98 -39.37
C GLU A 451 -18.50 4.94 -38.20
N LYS A 452 -19.63 4.24 -38.31
CA LYS A 452 -20.59 4.04 -37.23
C LYS A 452 -19.90 3.31 -36.03
N ASN A 453 -19.20 2.23 -36.34
CA ASN A 453 -18.52 1.44 -35.32
C ASN A 453 -17.38 2.24 -34.61
N ALA A 454 -16.58 2.98 -35.39
CA ALA A 454 -15.54 3.86 -34.86
C ALA A 454 -16.10 5.00 -34.00
N ALA A 455 -17.19 5.64 -34.45
CA ALA A 455 -17.86 6.73 -33.73
C ALA A 455 -18.43 6.23 -32.38
N ARG A 456 -19.02 5.04 -32.36
CA ARG A 456 -19.59 4.43 -31.17
C ARG A 456 -18.49 4.13 -30.13
N ARG A 457 -17.37 3.50 -30.55
CA ARG A 457 -16.19 3.31 -29.71
C ARG A 457 -15.62 4.62 -29.21
N GLY A 458 -15.51 5.62 -30.08
CA GLY A 458 -15.00 6.94 -29.75
C GLY A 458 -15.83 7.64 -28.66
N HIS A 459 -17.16 7.48 -28.68
CA HIS A 459 -18.02 8.03 -27.63
C HIS A 459 -17.77 7.39 -26.27
N LEU A 460 -17.72 6.05 -26.18
CA LEU A 460 -17.42 5.36 -24.93
C LEU A 460 -16.02 5.68 -24.40
N SER A 461 -15.01 5.74 -25.28
CA SER A 461 -13.64 6.12 -24.90
C SER A 461 -13.56 7.56 -24.37
N ALA A 462 -14.32 8.49 -24.95
CA ALA A 462 -14.39 9.86 -24.44
C ALA A 462 -15.02 9.92 -23.05
N MET A 463 -16.05 9.12 -22.77
CA MET A 463 -16.70 9.02 -21.46
C MET A 463 -15.77 8.36 -20.43
N GLN A 464 -15.09 7.28 -20.80
CA GLN A 464 -14.07 6.64 -19.96
C GLN A 464 -13.00 7.64 -19.52
N THR A 465 -12.45 8.40 -20.49
CA THR A 465 -11.43 9.42 -20.22
C THR A 465 -11.95 10.50 -19.28
N TYR A 466 -13.20 10.94 -19.45
CA TYR A 466 -13.83 11.92 -18.56
C TYR A 466 -13.87 11.44 -17.10
N TRP A 467 -14.41 10.25 -16.87
CA TRP A 467 -14.56 9.71 -15.51
C TRP A 467 -13.22 9.34 -14.89
N SER A 468 -12.28 8.84 -15.69
CA SER A 468 -10.91 8.58 -15.22
C SER A 468 -10.22 9.87 -14.75
N LEU A 469 -10.28 10.94 -15.53
CA LEU A 469 -9.73 12.25 -15.15
C LEU A 469 -10.43 12.84 -13.92
N TYR A 470 -11.75 12.71 -13.83
CA TYR A 470 -12.55 13.17 -12.69
C TYR A 470 -12.05 12.53 -11.37
N TYR A 471 -11.95 11.21 -11.32
CA TYR A 471 -11.49 10.52 -10.13
C TYR A 471 -9.99 10.69 -9.87
N THR A 472 -9.18 10.91 -10.91
CA THR A 472 -7.76 11.25 -10.73
C THR A 472 -7.57 12.64 -10.11
N ILE A 473 -8.36 13.64 -10.50
CA ILE A 473 -8.33 14.96 -9.85
C ILE A 473 -8.79 14.84 -8.39
N ARG A 474 -9.85 14.10 -8.13
CA ARG A 474 -10.34 13.82 -6.78
C ARG A 474 -9.28 13.16 -5.90
N SER A 475 -8.53 12.20 -6.45
CA SER A 475 -7.47 11.52 -5.68
C SER A 475 -6.37 12.48 -5.24
N MET A 476 -5.98 13.42 -6.10
CA MET A 476 -4.93 14.39 -5.78
C MET A 476 -5.40 15.53 -4.86
N THR A 477 -6.66 15.95 -4.98
CA THR A 477 -7.20 17.11 -4.25
C THR A 477 -7.97 16.73 -2.99
N ALA A 478 -8.37 15.46 -2.86
CA ALA A 478 -9.34 14.98 -1.88
C ALA A 478 -10.62 15.84 -1.83
N TYR A 479 -11.05 16.34 -3.00
CA TYR A 479 -12.20 17.23 -3.14
C TYR A 479 -13.07 16.83 -4.32
N ASP A 480 -14.39 16.86 -4.12
CA ASP A 480 -15.40 16.65 -5.15
C ASP A 480 -15.86 18.00 -5.70
N PHE A 481 -15.32 18.38 -6.86
CA PHE A 481 -15.65 19.67 -7.52
C PHE A 481 -17.07 19.72 -8.08
N GLU A 482 -17.70 18.58 -8.34
CA GLU A 482 -19.11 18.53 -8.76
C GLU A 482 -20.04 18.89 -7.61
N ARG A 483 -19.83 18.24 -6.45
CA ARG A 483 -20.64 18.43 -5.24
C ARG A 483 -20.17 19.59 -4.37
N LYS A 484 -18.97 20.11 -4.63
CA LYS A 484 -18.27 21.14 -3.85
C LYS A 484 -18.08 20.75 -2.36
N LEU A 485 -17.68 19.52 -2.12
CA LEU A 485 -17.49 18.97 -0.79
C LEU A 485 -16.10 18.31 -0.68
N PRO A 486 -15.44 18.44 0.47
CA PRO A 486 -14.23 17.68 0.74
C PRO A 486 -14.56 16.18 0.84
N ILE A 487 -13.64 15.34 0.36
CA ILE A 487 -13.75 13.90 0.48
C ILE A 487 -13.10 13.50 1.81
N SER A 488 -13.91 13.02 2.75
CA SER A 488 -13.44 12.45 4.01
C SER A 488 -13.65 10.95 3.96
N GLU A 489 -12.56 10.20 3.90
CA GLU A 489 -12.62 8.74 4.06
C GLU A 489 -12.53 8.39 5.53
N GLU A 490 -13.42 7.51 6.00
CA GLU A 490 -13.33 6.95 7.35
C GLU A 490 -12.05 6.13 7.49
N LEU A 491 -11.24 6.49 8.47
CA LEU A 491 -10.01 5.74 8.74
C LEU A 491 -10.37 4.38 9.33
N PRO A 492 -9.80 3.28 8.84
CA PRO A 492 -10.12 1.93 9.30
C PRO A 492 -9.44 1.61 10.65
N ILE A 493 -9.60 2.50 11.63
CA ILE A 493 -9.07 2.34 12.98
C ILE A 493 -10.21 1.81 13.85
N GLU A 494 -10.10 0.58 14.29
CA GLU A 494 -10.93 -0.01 15.35
C GLU A 494 -10.35 0.31 16.74
#